data_1bdac4d7dc556dae4598776521d823ba
#
_entry.id   1bdac4d7dc556dae4598776521d823ba
#
_cell.length_a   1.000
_cell.length_b   1.000
_cell.length_c   1.000
_cell.angle_alpha   90.00
_cell.angle_beta   90.00
_cell.angle_gamma   90.00
#
_symmetry.space_group_name_H-M   'P 1'
#
loop_
_entity.id
_entity.type
_entity.pdbx_description
1 polymer ?
#
loop_
_entity_poly.entity_id
_entity_poly.type
_entity_poly.pdbx_seq_one_letter_code
_entity_poly.pdbx_strand_id
1 'polypeptide(L)'
;MKKNIKTLIISLAAITSLTACQDIKDTYADMAGDGEIRYIGKCDNLTVSPGWERLIVNWTNNSDPIIEKVKVKWTNDIDTDSVLLDRGTTTYSIGNLNNSTYEIIVSSLDKDGNESLENTIYSRPYTSQHEEVISFSRVVAKQYFLDNNLIMLFSGWQNGLETAYLKYTKKDGSEGNFELNENIASQPIYVLPDEIDTSKPVNLYRTGHIGSCKDLIEFDPYELSKEPSFTSDFKEFLKTKYGTDGKIINSTGNVSDSWAKNLQTLELDADINSLEDLLNMPNLKRLVVGKNTYLTEAGANDETRGQYKVFDPAISNKVLEIMHQHTGLVVERYNKHYQELGKESYIKDMGATHLPEIDCYDI
;
A
#
# COMPACT_ATOMS: atom_id res chain seq x y z
N MET A 1 41.07 -83.24 -41.96
CA MET A 1 40.27 -83.21 -40.69
C MET A 1 40.08 -81.79 -40.10
N LYS A 2 40.94 -80.79 -40.27
CA LYS A 2 40.81 -79.44 -39.65
C LYS A 2 39.74 -78.49 -40.27
N LYS A 3 39.27 -78.77 -41.50
CA LYS A 3 38.32 -77.91 -42.24
C LYS A 3 36.87 -78.17 -41.80
N ASN A 4 36.55 -79.45 -41.47
CA ASN A 4 35.16 -79.83 -41.07
C ASN A 4 34.79 -79.42 -39.62
N ILE A 5 35.81 -79.27 -38.75
CA ILE A 5 35.60 -78.83 -37.37
C ILE A 5 35.25 -77.38 -37.29
N LYS A 6 35.81 -76.49 -38.12
CA LYS A 6 35.46 -75.04 -38.17
C LYS A 6 34.06 -74.84 -38.69
N THR A 7 33.59 -75.61 -39.64
CA THR A 7 32.21 -75.50 -40.15
C THR A 7 31.22 -76.03 -39.15
N LEU A 8 31.54 -77.03 -38.35
CA LEU A 8 30.68 -77.58 -37.30
C LEU A 8 30.57 -76.60 -36.11
N ILE A 9 31.63 -75.86 -35.74
CA ILE A 9 31.62 -74.86 -34.66
C ILE A 9 30.84 -73.63 -35.07
N ILE A 10 30.93 -73.18 -36.34
CA ILE A 10 30.16 -72.06 -36.86
C ILE A 10 28.66 -72.37 -36.96
N SER A 11 28.30 -73.60 -37.36
CA SER A 11 26.88 -74.01 -37.35
C SER A 11 26.28 -74.18 -35.95
N LEU A 12 27.05 -74.59 -34.96
CA LEU A 12 26.63 -74.74 -33.59
C LEU A 12 26.48 -73.36 -32.92
N ALA A 13 27.39 -72.39 -33.23
CA ALA A 13 27.27 -71.00 -32.75
C ALA A 13 26.08 -70.23 -33.36
N ALA A 14 25.66 -70.55 -34.61
CA ALA A 14 24.48 -69.95 -35.25
C ALA A 14 23.15 -70.49 -34.70
N ILE A 15 23.12 -71.71 -34.17
CA ILE A 15 21.89 -72.30 -33.56
C ILE A 15 21.69 -71.77 -32.15
N THR A 16 22.70 -71.42 -31.38
CA THR A 16 22.59 -70.84 -30.02
C THR A 16 22.19 -69.39 -30.02
N SER A 17 22.34 -68.64 -31.13
CA SER A 17 21.90 -67.26 -31.24
C SER A 17 20.41 -67.07 -31.59
N LEU A 18 19.70 -68.13 -31.93
CA LEU A 18 18.28 -68.09 -32.27
C LEU A 18 17.30 -68.34 -31.06
N THR A 19 17.85 -68.72 -29.89
CA THR A 19 17.05 -68.95 -28.70
C THR A 19 17.12 -67.79 -27.68
N ALA A 20 17.77 -66.66 -28.01
CA ALA A 20 17.94 -65.51 -27.14
C ALA A 20 16.95 -64.38 -27.41
N CYS A 21 15.88 -64.61 -28.20
CA CYS A 21 14.75 -63.70 -28.23
C CYS A 21 13.67 -64.23 -27.23
N GLN A 22 13.93 -64.14 -25.95
CA GLN A 22 12.83 -64.02 -25.01
C GLN A 22 12.16 -62.68 -25.31
N ASP A 23 10.86 -62.75 -25.57
CA ASP A 23 10.07 -61.56 -25.83
C ASP A 23 10.25 -60.64 -24.62
N ILE A 24 10.61 -59.38 -24.85
CA ILE A 24 10.71 -58.37 -23.79
C ILE A 24 9.48 -58.37 -22.91
N LYS A 25 8.32 -58.75 -23.46
CA LYS A 25 7.08 -58.89 -22.74
C LYS A 25 7.12 -59.95 -21.64
N ASP A 26 7.80 -61.11 -21.89
CA ASP A 26 7.88 -62.18 -20.91
C ASP A 26 8.83 -61.84 -19.73
N THR A 27 9.81 -60.97 -19.97
CA THR A 27 10.79 -60.57 -18.94
C THR A 27 10.15 -59.56 -17.94
N TYR A 28 9.10 -58.86 -18.31
CA TYR A 28 8.41 -57.90 -17.48
C TYR A 28 7.00 -58.38 -17.05
N ALA A 29 6.56 -59.56 -17.51
CA ALA A 29 5.24 -60.08 -17.17
C ALA A 29 5.02 -60.24 -15.65
N ASP A 30 6.07 -60.66 -14.93
CA ASP A 30 6.05 -60.81 -13.48
C ASP A 30 6.05 -59.47 -12.72
N MET A 31 6.44 -58.37 -13.39
CA MET A 31 6.43 -57.02 -12.80
C MET A 31 5.23 -56.17 -13.24
N ALA A 32 4.53 -56.61 -14.29
CA ALA A 32 3.46 -55.81 -14.89
C ALA A 32 2.08 -55.98 -14.19
N GLY A 33 1.97 -56.89 -13.20
CA GLY A 33 0.67 -57.20 -12.57
C GLY A 33 -0.33 -57.77 -13.58
N ASP A 34 -1.52 -58.19 -13.12
CA ASP A 34 -2.56 -58.84 -13.91
C ASP A 34 -3.38 -57.89 -14.81
N GLY A 35 -2.76 -56.88 -15.44
CA GLY A 35 -3.51 -55.98 -16.34
C GLY A 35 -2.66 -54.99 -17.15
N GLU A 36 -3.17 -54.52 -18.28
CA GLU A 36 -2.61 -53.37 -18.99
C GLU A 36 -2.63 -52.14 -18.08
N ILE A 37 -1.43 -51.56 -17.82
CA ILE A 37 -1.35 -50.25 -17.13
C ILE A 37 -1.99 -49.23 -18.06
N ARG A 38 -3.23 -48.91 -17.78
CA ARG A 38 -3.97 -47.85 -18.50
C ARG A 38 -3.82 -46.53 -17.77
N TYR A 39 -3.14 -45.59 -18.37
CA TYR A 39 -3.02 -44.24 -17.87
C TYR A 39 -4.33 -43.47 -18.14
N ILE A 40 -4.89 -42.88 -17.10
CA ILE A 40 -6.07 -42.01 -17.21
C ILE A 40 -5.58 -40.64 -17.79
N GLY A 41 -6.36 -40.09 -18.73
CA GLY A 41 -6.06 -38.77 -19.30
C GLY A 41 -6.10 -37.69 -18.24
N LYS A 42 -5.03 -36.88 -18.12
CA LYS A 42 -5.00 -35.75 -17.20
C LYS A 42 -5.78 -34.55 -17.72
N CYS A 43 -6.24 -33.68 -16.83
CA CYS A 43 -6.76 -32.37 -17.17
C CYS A 43 -5.68 -31.48 -17.80
N ASP A 44 -6.09 -30.56 -18.68
CA ASP A 44 -5.19 -29.62 -19.35
C ASP A 44 -5.55 -28.16 -19.07
N ASN A 45 -4.69 -27.22 -19.50
CA ASN A 45 -4.91 -25.77 -19.42
C ASN A 45 -5.28 -25.29 -18.01
N LEU A 46 -4.65 -25.83 -16.97
CA LEU A 46 -4.89 -25.42 -15.60
C LEU A 46 -4.49 -23.96 -15.42
N THR A 47 -5.43 -23.16 -14.97
CA THR A 47 -5.25 -21.75 -14.63
C THR A 47 -5.90 -21.41 -13.30
N VAL A 48 -5.36 -20.42 -12.60
CA VAL A 48 -5.90 -19.91 -11.36
C VAL A 48 -6.00 -18.39 -11.42
N SER A 49 -7.13 -17.87 -10.97
CA SER A 49 -7.36 -16.44 -10.78
C SER A 49 -7.58 -16.15 -9.29
N PRO A 50 -6.77 -15.28 -8.67
CA PRO A 50 -6.98 -14.90 -7.28
C PRO A 50 -8.20 -14.00 -7.12
N GLY A 51 -8.92 -14.18 -6.01
CA GLY A 51 -10.02 -13.35 -5.55
C GLY A 51 -9.87 -13.04 -4.07
N TRP A 52 -10.89 -12.44 -3.49
CA TRP A 52 -10.94 -12.13 -2.05
C TRP A 52 -11.20 -13.40 -1.24
N GLU A 53 -10.20 -13.80 -0.44
CA GLU A 53 -10.21 -15.04 0.39
C GLU A 53 -10.56 -16.30 -0.41
N ARG A 54 -10.31 -16.27 -1.75
CA ARG A 54 -10.62 -17.39 -2.65
C ARG A 54 -9.67 -17.48 -3.83
N LEU A 55 -9.65 -18.68 -4.43
CA LEU A 55 -8.95 -18.96 -5.68
C LEU A 55 -9.94 -19.59 -6.67
N ILE A 56 -10.04 -19.05 -7.88
CA ILE A 56 -10.88 -19.56 -8.95
C ILE A 56 -10.01 -20.40 -9.86
N VAL A 57 -10.21 -21.71 -9.81
CA VAL A 57 -9.45 -22.72 -10.57
C VAL A 57 -10.22 -23.06 -11.83
N ASN A 58 -9.57 -23.04 -12.99
CA ASN A 58 -10.16 -23.44 -14.26
C ASN A 58 -9.24 -24.45 -14.96
N TRP A 59 -9.83 -25.41 -15.65
CA TRP A 59 -9.12 -26.43 -16.40
C TRP A 59 -9.94 -26.90 -17.62
N THR A 60 -9.31 -27.65 -18.49
CA THR A 60 -9.97 -28.36 -19.59
C THR A 60 -9.96 -29.86 -19.27
N ASN A 61 -11.14 -30.48 -19.33
CA ASN A 61 -11.26 -31.92 -19.09
C ASN A 61 -10.70 -32.71 -20.28
N ASN A 62 -10.06 -33.83 -19.96
CA ASN A 62 -9.64 -34.80 -20.98
C ASN A 62 -10.86 -35.53 -21.56
N SER A 63 -10.78 -35.91 -22.84
CA SER A 63 -11.84 -36.63 -23.56
C SER A 63 -11.90 -38.13 -23.25
N ASP A 64 -10.98 -38.64 -22.43
CA ASP A 64 -10.92 -40.07 -22.07
C ASP A 64 -12.29 -40.53 -21.47
N PRO A 65 -12.99 -41.50 -22.06
CA PRO A 65 -14.33 -41.89 -21.66
C PRO A 65 -14.39 -42.58 -20.27
N ILE A 66 -13.25 -43.05 -19.76
CA ILE A 66 -13.20 -43.72 -18.44
C ILE A 66 -13.21 -42.77 -17.25
N ILE A 67 -12.98 -41.46 -17.51
CA ILE A 67 -13.03 -40.44 -16.46
C ILE A 67 -14.46 -40.29 -15.94
N GLU A 68 -14.65 -40.37 -14.64
CA GLU A 68 -15.93 -40.12 -13.98
C GLU A 68 -15.93 -38.86 -13.10
N LYS A 69 -14.79 -38.58 -12.46
CA LYS A 69 -14.64 -37.44 -11.54
C LYS A 69 -13.41 -36.64 -11.86
N VAL A 70 -13.41 -35.40 -11.37
CA VAL A 70 -12.25 -34.54 -11.30
C VAL A 70 -12.01 -34.20 -9.83
N LYS A 71 -10.78 -34.36 -9.38
CA LYS A 71 -10.35 -33.98 -8.04
C LYS A 71 -9.58 -32.70 -8.09
N VAL A 72 -9.99 -31.73 -7.29
CA VAL A 72 -9.24 -30.52 -7.01
C VAL A 72 -8.74 -30.62 -5.58
N LYS A 73 -7.43 -30.59 -5.41
CA LYS A 73 -6.75 -30.64 -4.12
C LYS A 73 -5.99 -29.33 -3.95
N TRP A 74 -5.98 -28.76 -2.75
CA TRP A 74 -5.17 -27.59 -2.42
C TRP A 74 -4.47 -27.79 -1.09
N THR A 75 -3.23 -27.30 -1.03
CA THR A 75 -2.36 -27.47 0.12
C THR A 75 -1.60 -26.16 0.37
N ASN A 76 -1.47 -25.79 1.62
CA ASN A 76 -0.52 -24.79 2.10
C ASN A 76 0.38 -25.42 3.17
N ASP A 77 1.21 -24.62 3.84
CA ASP A 77 2.15 -25.12 4.87
C ASP A 77 1.45 -25.73 6.11
N ILE A 78 0.15 -25.51 6.28
CA ILE A 78 -0.59 -25.89 7.48
C ILE A 78 -1.62 -26.98 7.18
N ASP A 79 -2.40 -26.80 6.11
CA ASP A 79 -3.59 -27.60 5.81
C ASP A 79 -3.59 -28.15 4.39
N THR A 80 -4.26 -29.29 4.23
CA THR A 80 -4.57 -29.91 2.93
C THR A 80 -6.05 -30.25 2.89
N ASP A 81 -6.72 -29.86 1.80
CA ASP A 81 -8.11 -30.22 1.55
C ASP A 81 -8.35 -30.56 0.07
N SER A 82 -9.47 -31.16 -0.25
CA SER A 82 -9.81 -31.54 -1.62
C SER A 82 -11.30 -31.68 -1.83
N VAL A 83 -11.72 -31.59 -3.09
CA VAL A 83 -13.10 -31.82 -3.51
C VAL A 83 -13.13 -32.76 -4.72
N LEU A 84 -14.14 -33.63 -4.76
CA LEU A 84 -14.44 -34.45 -5.91
C LEU A 84 -15.63 -33.84 -6.67
N LEU A 85 -15.43 -33.57 -7.94
CA LEU A 85 -16.39 -32.90 -8.83
C LEU A 85 -16.80 -33.84 -9.95
N ASP A 86 -17.96 -33.60 -10.51
CA ASP A 86 -18.45 -34.38 -11.65
C ASP A 86 -17.60 -34.07 -12.91
N ARG A 87 -17.47 -35.07 -13.79
CA ARG A 87 -16.69 -35.02 -15.02
C ARG A 87 -16.93 -33.78 -15.88
N GLY A 88 -18.16 -33.22 -15.91
CA GLY A 88 -18.51 -32.05 -16.69
C GLY A 88 -18.02 -30.73 -16.12
N THR A 89 -17.48 -30.73 -14.89
CA THR A 89 -17.01 -29.51 -14.22
C THR A 89 -15.66 -29.08 -14.78
N THR A 90 -15.50 -27.80 -15.10
CA THR A 90 -14.26 -27.20 -15.62
C THR A 90 -13.78 -26.01 -14.83
N THR A 91 -14.48 -25.68 -13.73
CA THR A 91 -14.13 -24.56 -12.85
C THR A 91 -14.56 -24.87 -11.41
N TYR A 92 -13.77 -24.42 -10.43
CA TYR A 92 -14.11 -24.51 -9.03
C TYR A 92 -13.57 -23.31 -8.25
N SER A 93 -14.36 -22.76 -7.33
CA SER A 93 -13.94 -21.68 -6.46
C SER A 93 -13.62 -22.22 -5.07
N ILE A 94 -12.35 -22.19 -4.71
CA ILE A 94 -11.87 -22.55 -3.36
C ILE A 94 -12.00 -21.31 -2.50
N GLY A 95 -12.89 -21.32 -1.52
CA GLY A 95 -13.17 -20.20 -0.62
C GLY A 95 -12.61 -20.35 0.78
N ASN A 96 -12.75 -19.30 1.61
CA ASN A 96 -12.30 -19.24 3.00
C ASN A 96 -10.79 -19.51 3.16
N LEU A 97 -10.01 -18.97 2.23
CA LEU A 97 -8.57 -19.17 2.21
C LEU A 97 -7.84 -18.10 3.03
N ASN A 98 -6.84 -18.54 3.76
CA ASN A 98 -5.95 -17.66 4.53
C ASN A 98 -4.88 -17.00 3.62
N ASN A 99 -4.14 -16.06 4.21
CA ASN A 99 -3.05 -15.36 3.55
C ASN A 99 -1.81 -16.26 3.38
N SER A 100 -1.91 -17.27 2.52
CA SER A 100 -0.84 -18.24 2.20
C SER A 100 -0.78 -18.52 0.72
N THR A 101 0.37 -18.97 0.24
CA THR A 101 0.48 -19.56 -1.09
C THR A 101 -0.04 -20.99 -1.06
N TYR A 102 -0.95 -21.30 -1.97
CA TYR A 102 -1.53 -22.63 -2.12
C TYR A 102 -0.96 -23.32 -3.35
N GLU A 103 -0.56 -24.57 -3.17
CA GLU A 103 -0.37 -25.54 -4.24
C GLU A 103 -1.74 -26.10 -4.60
N ILE A 104 -2.12 -26.01 -5.87
CA ILE A 104 -3.41 -26.51 -6.37
C ILE A 104 -3.11 -27.60 -7.39
N ILE A 105 -3.69 -28.75 -7.16
CA ILE A 105 -3.53 -29.95 -7.98
C ILE A 105 -4.87 -30.34 -8.54
N VAL A 106 -4.93 -30.58 -9.85
CA VAL A 106 -6.12 -31.11 -10.52
C VAL A 106 -5.78 -32.43 -11.18
N SER A 107 -6.54 -33.46 -10.88
CA SER A 107 -6.43 -34.81 -11.44
C SER A 107 -7.77 -35.37 -11.87
N SER A 108 -7.77 -36.26 -12.83
CA SER A 108 -8.95 -37.04 -13.26
C SER A 108 -8.99 -38.39 -12.55
N LEU A 109 -10.19 -38.87 -12.22
CA LEU A 109 -10.38 -40.19 -11.60
C LEU A 109 -11.31 -41.03 -12.46
N ASP A 110 -11.03 -42.35 -12.46
CA ASP A 110 -11.94 -43.36 -12.99
C ASP A 110 -12.94 -43.84 -11.91
N LYS A 111 -13.80 -44.77 -12.29
CA LYS A 111 -14.81 -45.39 -11.38
C LYS A 111 -14.18 -46.17 -10.22
N ASP A 112 -12.95 -46.65 -10.38
CA ASP A 112 -12.25 -47.51 -9.41
C ASP A 112 -11.38 -46.64 -8.47
N GLY A 113 -11.35 -45.32 -8.68
CA GLY A 113 -10.59 -44.34 -7.88
C GLY A 113 -9.14 -44.22 -8.25
N ASN A 114 -8.70 -44.76 -9.41
CA ASN A 114 -7.37 -44.51 -9.91
C ASN A 114 -7.27 -43.06 -10.38
N GLU A 115 -6.14 -42.40 -10.11
CA GLU A 115 -5.89 -41.01 -10.48
C GLU A 115 -4.96 -40.86 -11.70
N SER A 116 -5.21 -39.87 -12.51
CA SER A 116 -4.32 -39.47 -13.59
C SER A 116 -3.04 -38.83 -13.05
N LEU A 117 -2.09 -38.53 -13.96
CA LEU A 117 -1.01 -37.60 -13.61
C LEU A 117 -1.58 -36.24 -13.19
N GLU A 118 -0.94 -35.66 -12.23
CA GLU A 118 -1.32 -34.36 -11.64
C GLU A 118 -0.99 -33.20 -12.57
N ASN A 119 -1.81 -32.16 -12.52
CA ASN A 119 -1.52 -30.85 -13.07
C ASN A 119 -1.48 -29.86 -11.92
N THR A 120 -0.36 -29.19 -11.72
CA THR A 120 -0.08 -28.38 -10.53
C THR A 120 0.13 -26.92 -10.88
N ILE A 121 -0.43 -26.02 -10.06
CA ILE A 121 -0.23 -24.57 -10.15
C ILE A 121 -0.18 -23.98 -8.74
N TYR A 122 0.52 -22.84 -8.58
CA TYR A 122 0.61 -22.12 -7.32
C TYR A 122 -0.08 -20.78 -7.44
N SER A 123 -0.80 -20.37 -6.38
CA SER A 123 -1.45 -19.08 -6.31
C SER A 123 -1.69 -18.67 -4.86
N ARG A 124 -1.92 -17.37 -4.65
CA ARG A 124 -2.23 -16.78 -3.35
C ARG A 124 -3.47 -15.93 -3.46
N PRO A 125 -4.47 -16.08 -2.55
CA PRO A 125 -5.64 -15.23 -2.53
C PRO A 125 -5.30 -13.84 -2.00
N TYR A 126 -6.15 -12.87 -2.32
CA TYR A 126 -6.14 -11.56 -1.65
C TYR A 126 -6.90 -11.66 -0.33
N THR A 127 -6.32 -11.09 0.72
CA THR A 127 -6.91 -11.02 2.07
C THR A 127 -6.57 -9.68 2.69
N SER A 128 -7.14 -9.34 3.83
CA SER A 128 -6.80 -8.11 4.58
C SER A 128 -5.31 -8.00 4.96
N GLN A 129 -4.60 -9.13 4.99
CA GLN A 129 -3.18 -9.21 5.32
C GLN A 129 -2.26 -9.25 4.08
N HIS A 130 -2.81 -9.23 2.86
CA HIS A 130 -2.02 -9.20 1.65
C HIS A 130 -1.31 -7.83 1.52
N GLU A 131 0.00 -7.83 1.18
CA GLU A 131 0.82 -6.62 1.13
C GLU A 131 0.27 -5.56 0.18
N GLU A 132 -0.29 -5.95 -0.98
CA GLU A 132 -0.91 -5.01 -1.91
C GLU A 132 -2.18 -4.38 -1.32
N VAL A 133 -2.94 -5.12 -0.49
CA VAL A 133 -4.13 -4.61 0.21
C VAL A 133 -3.73 -3.63 1.31
N ILE A 134 -2.70 -3.98 2.10
CA ILE A 134 -2.18 -3.13 3.18
C ILE A 134 -1.60 -1.83 2.62
N SER A 135 -0.88 -1.92 1.50
CA SER A 135 -0.23 -0.77 0.84
C SER A 135 -1.16 0.05 -0.05
N PHE A 136 -2.39 -0.42 -0.28
CA PHE A 136 -3.35 0.30 -1.11
C PHE A 136 -3.66 1.67 -0.51
N SER A 137 -3.55 2.72 -1.32
CA SER A 137 -3.67 4.10 -0.89
C SER A 137 -4.93 4.36 -0.07
N ARG A 138 -4.75 5.09 1.01
CA ARG A 138 -5.87 5.60 1.83
C ARG A 138 -6.50 6.86 1.26
N VAL A 139 -6.02 7.37 0.12
CA VAL A 139 -6.43 8.65 -0.49
C VAL A 139 -6.05 9.84 0.38
N VAL A 140 -6.52 9.88 1.64
CA VAL A 140 -6.12 10.87 2.63
C VAL A 140 -4.73 10.49 3.15
N ALA A 141 -3.71 11.26 2.75
CA ALA A 141 -2.32 11.05 3.17
C ALA A 141 -2.08 11.61 4.56
N LYS A 142 -2.62 12.81 4.84
CA LYS A 142 -2.54 13.48 6.13
C LYS A 142 -3.84 14.22 6.42
N GLN A 143 -4.16 14.37 7.68
CA GLN A 143 -5.32 15.12 8.16
C GLN A 143 -4.97 15.99 9.35
N TYR A 144 -5.65 17.11 9.45
CA TYR A 144 -5.53 18.07 10.54
C TYR A 144 -6.91 18.46 11.05
N PHE A 145 -7.02 18.61 12.36
CA PHE A 145 -8.26 19.04 13.03
C PHE A 145 -8.02 20.44 13.63
N LEU A 146 -8.45 21.46 12.89
CA LEU A 146 -8.36 22.85 13.34
C LEU A 146 -9.74 23.30 13.85
N ASP A 147 -9.88 23.41 15.17
CA ASP A 147 -11.17 23.58 15.85
C ASP A 147 -12.17 22.48 15.42
N ASN A 148 -13.26 22.84 14.75
CA ASN A 148 -14.26 21.90 14.24
C ASN A 148 -14.10 21.58 12.76
N ASN A 149 -12.98 21.96 12.15
CA ASN A 149 -12.73 21.75 10.72
C ASN A 149 -11.77 20.58 10.50
N LEU A 150 -12.12 19.72 9.56
CA LEU A 150 -11.23 18.69 9.04
C LEU A 150 -10.55 19.20 7.78
N ILE A 151 -9.23 19.20 7.80
CA ILE A 151 -8.37 19.61 6.68
C ILE A 151 -7.60 18.37 6.23
N MET A 152 -7.61 18.08 4.94
CA MET A 152 -7.02 16.88 4.37
C MET A 152 -6.01 17.21 3.29
N LEU A 153 -4.90 16.49 3.31
CA LEU A 153 -3.92 16.39 2.22
C LEU A 153 -4.04 15.00 1.60
N PHE A 154 -3.99 14.94 0.28
CA PHE A 154 -4.23 13.70 -0.45
C PHE A 154 -2.96 13.12 -1.04
N SER A 155 -2.92 11.79 -1.17
CA SER A 155 -1.90 11.06 -1.94
C SER A 155 -2.25 10.95 -3.44
N GLY A 156 -3.35 11.55 -3.87
CA GLY A 156 -3.95 11.39 -5.18
C GLY A 156 -4.95 10.23 -5.25
N TRP A 157 -5.71 10.18 -6.35
CA TRP A 157 -6.64 9.09 -6.63
C TRP A 157 -5.87 7.92 -7.25
N GLN A 158 -5.83 6.80 -6.56
CA GLN A 158 -5.09 5.63 -7.02
C GLN A 158 -5.90 4.87 -8.07
N ASN A 159 -5.22 4.34 -9.11
CA ASN A 159 -5.84 3.45 -10.06
C ASN A 159 -6.39 2.20 -9.36
N GLY A 160 -7.59 1.79 -9.71
CA GLY A 160 -8.33 0.69 -9.07
C GLY A 160 -9.19 1.10 -7.88
N LEU A 161 -9.08 2.32 -7.36
CA LEU A 161 -10.00 2.84 -6.35
C LEU A 161 -11.34 3.19 -7.02
N GLU A 162 -12.42 2.55 -6.59
CA GLU A 162 -13.76 2.76 -7.13
C GLU A 162 -14.53 3.81 -6.34
N THR A 163 -14.57 3.68 -5.02
CA THR A 163 -15.23 4.62 -4.14
C THR A 163 -14.38 4.96 -2.93
N ALA A 164 -14.50 6.19 -2.46
CA ALA A 164 -14.00 6.61 -1.16
C ALA A 164 -14.95 7.63 -0.56
N TYR A 165 -15.29 7.50 0.73
CA TYR A 165 -16.12 8.47 1.42
C TYR A 165 -15.84 8.51 2.92
N LEU A 166 -16.11 9.66 3.53
CA LEU A 166 -16.00 9.87 4.97
C LEU A 166 -17.35 9.74 5.62
N LYS A 167 -17.41 9.06 6.76
CA LYS A 167 -18.53 9.14 7.70
C LYS A 167 -18.06 9.81 8.98
N TYR A 168 -18.83 10.77 9.46
CA TYR A 168 -18.50 11.57 10.62
C TYR A 168 -19.77 12.08 11.33
N THR A 169 -19.61 12.65 12.50
CA THR A 169 -20.67 13.39 13.17
C THR A 169 -20.43 14.89 12.96
N LYS A 170 -21.44 15.60 12.49
CA LYS A 170 -21.40 17.07 12.38
C LYS A 170 -21.45 17.70 13.77
N LYS A 171 -21.05 18.97 13.86
CA LYS A 171 -21.07 19.74 15.10
C LYS A 171 -22.46 19.84 15.75
N ASP A 172 -23.52 19.80 14.96
CA ASP A 172 -24.92 19.82 15.42
C ASP A 172 -25.41 18.43 15.89
N GLY A 173 -24.56 17.40 15.84
CA GLY A 173 -24.87 16.03 16.24
C GLY A 173 -25.44 15.15 15.12
N SER A 174 -25.75 15.71 13.96
CA SER A 174 -26.22 14.92 12.82
C SER A 174 -25.11 14.11 12.16
N GLU A 175 -25.49 13.05 11.44
CA GLU A 175 -24.54 12.25 10.65
C GLU A 175 -24.15 13.01 9.38
N GLY A 176 -22.82 12.99 9.06
CA GLY A 176 -22.24 13.48 7.84
C GLY A 176 -21.73 12.33 6.99
N ASN A 177 -21.92 12.44 5.69
CA ASN A 177 -21.33 11.56 4.69
C ASN A 177 -20.76 12.46 3.57
N PHE A 178 -19.46 12.30 3.27
CA PHE A 178 -18.79 13.12 2.28
C PHE A 178 -18.04 12.23 1.28
N GLU A 179 -18.46 12.27 0.01
CA GLU A 179 -17.81 11.52 -1.07
C GLU A 179 -16.52 12.20 -1.51
N LEU A 180 -15.45 11.43 -1.54
CA LEU A 180 -14.19 11.81 -2.16
C LEU A 180 -14.19 11.36 -3.62
N ASN A 181 -13.58 12.14 -4.47
CA ASN A 181 -13.41 11.82 -5.90
C ASN A 181 -12.05 12.33 -6.40
N GLU A 182 -11.71 11.99 -7.62
CA GLU A 182 -10.44 12.37 -8.23
C GLU A 182 -10.22 13.88 -8.26
N ASN A 183 -11.27 14.68 -8.51
CA ASN A 183 -11.16 16.15 -8.54
C ASN A 183 -10.82 16.73 -7.16
N ILE A 184 -11.38 16.16 -6.09
CA ILE A 184 -11.07 16.55 -4.70
C ILE A 184 -9.66 16.08 -4.35
N ALA A 185 -9.34 14.82 -4.65
CA ALA A 185 -8.05 14.22 -4.34
C ALA A 185 -6.87 14.78 -5.15
N SER A 186 -7.13 15.51 -6.24
CA SER A 186 -6.10 16.23 -7.00
C SER A 186 -5.74 17.61 -6.42
N GLN A 187 -6.51 18.10 -5.45
CA GLN A 187 -6.21 19.34 -4.78
C GLN A 187 -5.07 19.15 -3.77
N PRO A 188 -4.15 20.10 -3.64
CA PRO A 188 -3.05 19.97 -2.68
C PRO A 188 -3.53 19.87 -1.23
N ILE A 189 -4.64 20.55 -0.92
CA ILE A 189 -5.26 20.57 0.41
C ILE A 189 -6.75 20.83 0.26
N TYR A 190 -7.56 20.25 1.11
CA TYR A 190 -9.01 20.39 1.08
C TYR A 190 -9.57 20.52 2.50
N VAL A 191 -10.46 21.48 2.68
CA VAL A 191 -11.21 21.67 3.93
C VAL A 191 -12.59 21.05 3.77
N LEU A 192 -12.96 20.14 4.67
CA LEU A 192 -14.31 19.57 4.67
C LEU A 192 -15.35 20.71 4.84
N PRO A 193 -16.40 20.77 4.00
CA PRO A 193 -17.38 21.85 4.08
C PRO A 193 -18.19 21.90 5.37
N ASP A 194 -18.40 20.74 6.01
CA ASP A 194 -19.14 20.64 7.28
C ASP A 194 -18.21 20.88 8.48
N GLU A 195 -18.67 21.61 9.47
CA GLU A 195 -18.09 21.58 10.80
C GLU A 195 -18.40 20.24 11.48
N ILE A 196 -17.40 19.63 12.09
CA ILE A 196 -17.50 18.30 12.70
C ILE A 196 -17.43 18.34 14.23
N ASP A 197 -18.01 17.34 14.86
CA ASP A 197 -17.78 17.05 16.28
C ASP A 197 -16.45 16.30 16.42
N THR A 198 -15.40 17.02 16.78
CA THR A 198 -14.04 16.45 16.93
C THR A 198 -13.91 15.47 18.09
N SER A 199 -14.92 15.33 18.95
CA SER A 199 -14.95 14.28 19.99
C SER A 199 -15.33 12.90 19.45
N LYS A 200 -15.90 12.84 18.24
CA LYS A 200 -16.39 11.62 17.58
C LYS A 200 -15.41 11.15 16.49
N PRO A 201 -15.36 9.84 16.18
CA PRO A 201 -14.50 9.33 15.12
C PRO A 201 -14.91 9.86 13.74
N VAL A 202 -13.93 10.00 12.86
CA VAL A 202 -14.11 10.20 11.43
C VAL A 202 -13.55 8.99 10.73
N ASN A 203 -14.37 8.25 10.00
CA ASN A 203 -13.99 7.01 9.34
C ASN A 203 -13.98 7.17 7.83
N LEU A 204 -12.92 6.73 7.19
CA LEU A 204 -12.77 6.62 5.75
C LEU A 204 -13.14 5.21 5.29
N TYR A 205 -14.11 5.12 4.39
CA TYR A 205 -14.54 3.89 3.71
C TYR A 205 -14.06 3.90 2.27
N ARG A 206 -13.67 2.75 1.74
CA ARG A 206 -13.16 2.62 0.38
C ARG A 206 -13.56 1.28 -0.21
N THR A 207 -13.77 1.26 -1.53
CA THR A 207 -13.86 0.03 -2.32
C THR A 207 -12.97 0.14 -3.54
N GLY A 208 -12.47 -0.99 -4.04
CA GLY A 208 -11.60 -0.96 -5.20
C GLY A 208 -11.13 -2.33 -5.67
N HIS A 209 -10.47 -2.34 -6.81
CA HIS A 209 -9.80 -3.49 -7.39
C HIS A 209 -8.29 -3.39 -7.21
N ILE A 210 -7.64 -4.48 -6.80
CA ILE A 210 -6.19 -4.53 -6.59
C ILE A 210 -5.57 -5.61 -7.47
N GLY A 211 -4.52 -5.25 -8.19
CA GLY A 211 -3.69 -6.19 -8.93
C GLY A 211 -4.49 -7.10 -9.86
N SER A 212 -4.38 -8.39 -9.64
CA SER A 212 -5.10 -9.42 -10.39
C SER A 212 -6.35 -9.95 -9.69
N CYS A 213 -6.74 -9.37 -8.53
CA CYS A 213 -7.94 -9.77 -7.80
C CYS A 213 -9.18 -9.63 -8.68
N LYS A 214 -10.00 -10.70 -8.73
CA LYS A 214 -11.22 -10.71 -9.55
C LYS A 214 -12.42 -10.09 -8.83
N ASP A 215 -12.28 -9.83 -7.54
CA ASP A 215 -13.37 -9.31 -6.72
C ASP A 215 -13.17 -7.82 -6.44
N LEU A 216 -14.28 -7.12 -6.29
CA LEU A 216 -14.29 -5.79 -5.69
C LEU A 216 -14.01 -5.95 -4.20
N ILE A 217 -12.99 -5.26 -3.71
CA ILE A 217 -12.58 -5.32 -2.31
C ILE A 217 -13.25 -4.17 -1.56
N GLU A 218 -13.95 -4.50 -0.47
CA GLU A 218 -14.39 -3.53 0.54
C GLU A 218 -13.33 -3.50 1.64
N PHE A 219 -12.61 -2.37 1.72
CA PHE A 219 -11.54 -2.21 2.72
C PHE A 219 -12.12 -1.96 4.09
N ASP A 220 -11.45 -2.47 5.11
CA ASP A 220 -11.79 -2.12 6.49
C ASP A 220 -11.83 -0.60 6.68
N PRO A 221 -12.83 -0.07 7.42
CA PRO A 221 -12.91 1.35 7.72
C PRO A 221 -11.64 1.84 8.42
N TYR A 222 -11.10 2.96 7.97
CA TYR A 222 -9.92 3.58 8.54
C TYR A 222 -10.31 4.83 9.33
N GLU A 223 -10.10 4.82 10.64
CA GLU A 223 -10.31 5.99 11.47
C GLU A 223 -9.18 7.01 11.26
N LEU A 224 -9.54 8.26 10.93
CA LEU A 224 -8.58 9.36 10.82
C LEU A 224 -8.09 9.75 12.21
N SER A 225 -6.77 9.59 12.42
CA SER A 225 -6.15 9.92 13.71
C SER A 225 -6.26 11.41 14.01
N LYS A 226 -6.57 11.75 15.24
CA LYS A 226 -6.60 13.13 15.75
C LYS A 226 -5.30 13.53 16.43
N GLU A 227 -4.36 12.61 16.53
CA GLU A 227 -3.04 12.89 17.08
C GLU A 227 -2.29 13.87 16.17
N PRO A 228 -1.78 14.99 16.71
CA PRO A 228 -1.01 15.95 15.92
C PRO A 228 0.20 15.28 15.26
N SER A 229 0.34 15.49 13.97
CA SER A 229 1.47 15.01 13.18
C SER A 229 2.30 16.19 12.72
N PHE A 230 3.62 16.14 12.96
CA PHE A 230 4.58 17.15 12.53
C PHE A 230 5.56 16.54 11.53
N THR A 231 5.94 17.31 10.52
CA THR A 231 6.91 16.93 9.50
C THR A 231 8.31 16.77 10.08
N SER A 232 9.18 16.05 9.39
CA SER A 232 10.55 15.78 9.85
C SER A 232 11.42 17.03 9.86
N ASP A 233 11.30 17.88 8.86
CA ASP A 233 12.02 19.15 8.72
C ASP A 233 11.57 20.16 9.79
N PHE A 234 10.28 20.27 10.06
CA PHE A 234 9.78 21.09 11.14
C PHE A 234 10.27 20.60 12.52
N LYS A 235 10.28 19.29 12.76
CA LYS A 235 10.86 18.72 13.97
C LYS A 235 12.35 19.01 14.11
N GLU A 236 13.10 18.94 13.02
CA GLU A 236 14.52 19.27 13.03
C GLU A 236 14.77 20.75 13.31
N PHE A 237 13.97 21.62 12.71
CA PHE A 237 13.96 23.05 13.06
C PHE A 237 13.71 23.27 14.55
N LEU A 238 12.69 22.64 15.14
CA LEU A 238 12.39 22.77 16.56
C LEU A 238 13.54 22.28 17.45
N LYS A 239 14.16 21.15 17.10
CA LYS A 239 15.32 20.62 17.85
C LYS A 239 16.51 21.57 17.80
N THR A 240 16.80 22.09 16.62
CA THR A 240 17.90 23.02 16.41
C THR A 240 17.70 24.32 17.18
N LYS A 241 16.49 24.88 17.12
CA LYS A 241 16.18 26.17 17.75
C LYS A 241 16.00 26.10 19.26
N TYR A 242 15.33 25.07 19.76
CA TYR A 242 14.88 25.00 21.17
C TYR A 242 15.53 23.87 21.98
N GLY A 243 16.34 23.02 21.36
CA GLY A 243 16.91 21.83 22.01
C GLY A 243 15.87 20.71 22.20
N THR A 244 16.24 19.69 22.97
CA THR A 244 15.47 18.45 23.14
C THR A 244 15.11 18.16 24.59
N ASP A 245 14.89 19.19 25.41
CA ASP A 245 14.58 19.08 26.85
C ASP A 245 13.14 18.62 27.15
N GLY A 246 12.32 18.46 26.11
CA GLY A 246 10.93 18.00 26.20
C GLY A 246 9.90 19.11 26.46
N LYS A 247 10.32 20.37 26.62
CA LYS A 247 9.36 21.48 26.76
C LYS A 247 8.60 21.75 25.46
N ILE A 248 9.32 21.71 24.36
CA ILE A 248 8.79 21.93 23.00
C ILE A 248 8.85 20.64 22.22
N ILE A 249 10.02 20.03 22.15
CA ILE A 249 10.27 18.76 21.50
C ILE A 249 11.25 17.92 22.33
N ASN A 250 11.06 16.60 22.37
CA ASN A 250 11.97 15.72 23.06
C ASN A 250 12.98 15.05 22.09
N SER A 251 13.92 14.29 22.64
CA SER A 251 14.96 13.59 21.88
C SER A 251 14.40 12.59 20.85
N THR A 252 13.21 12.02 21.09
CA THR A 252 12.53 11.09 20.17
C THR A 252 11.74 11.82 19.07
N GLY A 253 11.66 13.15 19.12
CA GLY A 253 10.95 13.96 18.12
C GLY A 253 9.44 14.11 18.39
N ASN A 254 9.00 13.86 19.62
CA ASN A 254 7.62 14.17 20.01
C ASN A 254 7.52 15.65 20.37
N VAL A 255 6.64 16.36 19.67
CA VAL A 255 6.33 17.78 19.90
C VAL A 255 5.28 17.88 21.01
N SER A 256 5.44 18.86 21.90
CA SER A 256 4.50 19.10 22.99
C SER A 256 3.17 19.66 22.48
N ASP A 257 2.11 18.92 22.67
CA ASP A 257 0.73 19.30 22.32
C ASP A 257 0.32 20.62 23.00
N SER A 258 0.65 20.75 24.27
CA SER A 258 0.37 21.96 25.03
C SER A 258 1.11 23.18 24.48
N TRP A 259 2.36 23.02 24.07
CA TRP A 259 3.10 24.09 23.43
C TRP A 259 2.46 24.48 22.11
N ALA A 260 2.19 23.52 21.21
CA ALA A 260 1.61 23.78 19.91
C ALA A 260 0.25 24.47 20.01
N LYS A 261 -0.63 23.97 20.88
CA LYS A 261 -1.98 24.53 21.10
C LYS A 261 -1.98 25.95 21.69
N ASN A 262 -0.97 26.33 22.48
CA ASN A 262 -0.92 27.64 23.13
C ASN A 262 -0.03 28.66 22.40
N LEU A 263 0.64 28.25 21.31
CA LEU A 263 1.56 29.11 20.59
C LEU A 263 0.81 30.24 19.87
N GLN A 264 1.21 31.48 20.12
CA GLN A 264 0.63 32.66 19.47
C GLN A 264 1.58 33.27 18.44
N THR A 265 2.89 33.11 18.60
CA THR A 265 3.91 33.59 17.68
C THR A 265 4.92 32.49 17.42
N LEU A 266 5.17 32.22 16.14
CA LEU A 266 6.23 31.32 15.70
C LEU A 266 7.28 32.13 14.93
N GLU A 267 8.54 32.01 15.33
CA GLU A 267 9.67 32.51 14.54
C GLU A 267 10.32 31.32 13.83
N LEU A 268 10.23 31.32 12.52
CA LEU A 268 10.70 30.25 11.65
C LEU A 268 11.90 30.71 10.83
N ASP A 269 13.05 30.11 11.08
CA ASP A 269 14.33 30.42 10.44
C ASP A 269 14.98 29.13 9.93
N ALA A 270 14.35 28.47 8.96
CA ALA A 270 14.84 27.25 8.33
C ALA A 270 14.22 27.05 6.95
N ASP A 271 14.87 26.29 6.09
CA ASP A 271 14.23 25.72 4.92
C ASP A 271 13.18 24.71 5.36
N ILE A 272 12.02 24.71 4.71
CA ILE A 272 10.90 23.82 5.07
C ILE A 272 10.16 23.36 3.82
N ASN A 273 9.68 22.13 3.86
CA ASN A 273 8.93 21.56 2.71
C ASN A 273 7.60 22.29 2.53
N SER A 274 6.81 22.38 3.59
CA SER A 274 5.54 23.10 3.58
C SER A 274 5.24 23.69 4.97
N LEU A 275 4.28 24.58 5.03
CA LEU A 275 3.79 25.17 6.27
C LEU A 275 2.63 24.38 6.90
N GLU A 276 2.44 23.13 6.50
CA GLU A 276 1.31 22.29 6.98
C GLU A 276 1.28 22.11 8.50
N ASP A 277 2.44 22.13 9.15
CA ASP A 277 2.56 21.98 10.60
C ASP A 277 1.87 23.09 11.40
N LEU A 278 1.66 24.27 10.79
CA LEU A 278 0.91 25.37 11.41
C LEU A 278 -0.54 25.00 11.71
N LEU A 279 -1.11 24.05 10.98
CA LEU A 279 -2.48 23.54 11.21
C LEU A 279 -2.65 22.84 12.57
N ASN A 280 -1.54 22.47 13.21
CA ASN A 280 -1.54 21.97 14.59
C ASN A 280 -1.52 23.07 15.67
N MET A 281 -1.54 24.35 15.25
CA MET A 281 -1.38 25.53 16.14
C MET A 281 -2.61 26.43 16.09
N PRO A 282 -3.73 26.04 16.70
CA PRO A 282 -5.04 26.74 16.56
C PRO A 282 -5.04 28.17 17.10
N ASN A 283 -4.06 28.56 17.91
CA ASN A 283 -3.96 29.89 18.49
C ASN A 283 -2.84 30.75 17.86
N LEU A 284 -2.21 30.30 16.77
CA LEU A 284 -1.14 31.03 16.12
C LEU A 284 -1.69 32.29 15.42
N LYS A 285 -1.20 33.45 15.85
CA LYS A 285 -1.58 34.77 15.33
C LYS A 285 -0.51 35.41 14.47
N ARG A 286 0.75 35.06 14.68
CA ARG A 286 1.90 35.69 14.04
C ARG A 286 2.94 34.67 13.65
N LEU A 287 3.32 34.66 12.37
CA LEU A 287 4.45 33.91 11.85
C LEU A 287 5.53 34.92 11.45
N VAL A 288 6.72 34.78 12.01
CA VAL A 288 7.87 35.64 11.70
C VAL A 288 8.94 34.80 11.00
N VAL A 289 9.39 35.25 9.83
CA VAL A 289 10.33 34.50 9.02
C VAL A 289 11.58 35.29 8.73
N GLY A 290 12.74 34.70 9.03
CA GLY A 290 14.05 35.27 8.70
C GLY A 290 14.51 36.41 9.57
N LYS A 291 13.81 36.76 10.65
CA LYS A 291 14.15 37.88 11.53
C LYS A 291 15.52 37.69 12.19
N ASN A 292 15.76 36.53 12.77
CA ASN A 292 17.03 36.27 13.50
C ASN A 292 18.23 36.21 12.57
N THR A 293 18.09 35.58 11.41
CA THR A 293 19.13 35.56 10.39
C THR A 293 19.49 36.96 9.93
N TYR A 294 18.49 37.82 9.76
CA TYR A 294 18.66 39.20 9.39
C TYR A 294 19.41 39.99 10.47
N LEU A 295 19.13 39.75 11.76
CA LEU A 295 19.73 40.48 12.89
C LEU A 295 21.16 40.04 13.22
N THR A 296 21.45 38.73 13.12
CA THR A 296 22.69 38.14 13.63
C THR A 296 23.84 38.12 12.62
N GLU A 297 23.56 38.24 11.34
CA GLU A 297 24.59 38.22 10.32
C GLU A 297 25.18 39.60 10.08
N ALA A 298 26.50 39.73 10.20
CA ALA A 298 27.21 41.00 9.94
C ALA A 298 27.00 41.44 8.48
N GLY A 299 26.51 42.67 8.25
CA GLY A 299 26.20 43.17 6.91
C GLY A 299 24.74 42.91 6.49
N ALA A 300 23.81 43.14 7.38
CA ALA A 300 22.36 42.93 7.22
C ALA A 300 21.72 43.54 5.95
N ASN A 301 22.43 44.35 5.19
CA ASN A 301 21.98 44.95 3.93
C ASN A 301 22.37 44.16 2.67
N ASP A 302 23.01 42.99 2.84
CA ASP A 302 23.41 42.18 1.69
C ASP A 302 22.23 41.31 1.20
N GLU A 303 21.65 41.68 0.06
CA GLU A 303 20.56 40.95 -0.60
C GLU A 303 20.98 39.55 -1.07
N THR A 304 22.28 39.22 -1.05
CA THR A 304 22.81 37.92 -1.51
C THR A 304 22.85 36.86 -0.42
N ARG A 305 22.49 37.18 0.82
CA ARG A 305 22.50 36.21 1.91
C ARG A 305 21.45 35.15 1.73
N GLY A 306 21.81 33.92 2.14
CA GLY A 306 20.95 32.74 2.06
C GLY A 306 19.55 33.01 2.61
N GLN A 307 18.58 32.96 1.73
CA GLN A 307 17.16 33.08 2.09
C GLN A 307 16.60 31.69 2.36
N TYR A 308 15.79 31.58 3.39
CA TYR A 308 15.04 30.34 3.62
C TYR A 308 13.98 30.14 2.55
N LYS A 309 13.72 28.87 2.21
CA LYS A 309 12.81 28.44 1.14
C LYS A 309 11.69 27.55 1.68
N VAL A 310 10.53 27.70 1.07
CA VAL A 310 9.46 26.71 1.13
C VAL A 310 9.43 25.94 -0.19
N PHE A 311 9.50 24.59 -0.13
CA PHE A 311 9.62 23.78 -1.34
C PHE A 311 8.25 23.43 -1.96
N ASP A 312 7.17 23.40 -1.14
CA ASP A 312 5.79 23.27 -1.62
C ASP A 312 5.01 24.56 -1.31
N PRO A 313 5.07 25.56 -2.19
CA PRO A 313 4.33 26.81 -2.01
C PRO A 313 2.82 26.64 -2.22
N ALA A 314 2.36 25.61 -2.94
CA ALA A 314 0.93 25.39 -3.18
C ALA A 314 0.22 25.01 -1.89
N ILE A 315 0.73 24.03 -1.16
CA ILE A 315 0.23 23.67 0.18
C ILE A 315 0.40 24.85 1.13
N SER A 316 1.59 25.47 1.16
CA SER A 316 1.92 26.52 2.13
C SER A 316 1.02 27.75 2.00
N ASN A 317 0.79 28.23 0.80
CA ASN A 317 -0.12 29.38 0.57
C ASN A 317 -1.55 29.05 1.02
N LYS A 318 -2.02 27.81 0.77
CA LYS A 318 -3.35 27.41 1.20
C LYS A 318 -3.45 27.26 2.72
N VAL A 319 -2.42 26.75 3.36
CA VAL A 319 -2.31 26.72 4.84
C VAL A 319 -2.37 28.13 5.42
N LEU A 320 -1.62 29.08 4.86
CA LEU A 320 -1.63 30.47 5.34
C LEU A 320 -3.02 31.11 5.17
N GLU A 321 -3.71 30.86 4.05
CA GLU A 321 -5.09 31.30 3.85
C GLU A 321 -6.04 30.73 4.91
N ILE A 322 -5.99 29.41 5.15
CA ILE A 322 -6.80 28.75 6.17
C ILE A 322 -6.50 29.33 7.55
N MET A 323 -5.25 29.44 7.93
CA MET A 323 -4.83 30.00 9.23
C MET A 323 -5.22 31.45 9.38
N HIS A 324 -5.11 32.28 8.33
CA HIS A 324 -5.57 33.65 8.36
C HIS A 324 -7.10 33.74 8.60
N GLN A 325 -7.89 32.92 7.91
CA GLN A 325 -9.33 32.88 8.07
C GLN A 325 -9.76 32.44 9.48
N HIS A 326 -9.09 31.44 10.06
CA HIS A 326 -9.44 30.88 11.36
C HIS A 326 -8.86 31.65 12.54
N THR A 327 -7.61 32.05 12.46
CA THR A 327 -6.89 32.65 13.59
C THR A 327 -6.59 34.13 13.41
N GLY A 328 -6.77 34.67 12.21
CA GLY A 328 -6.30 36.04 11.87
C GLY A 328 -4.79 36.10 11.74
N LEU A 329 -4.13 34.98 11.36
CA LEU A 329 -2.68 34.88 11.21
C LEU A 329 -2.13 36.02 10.32
N VAL A 330 -1.06 36.66 10.77
CA VAL A 330 -0.25 37.59 10.00
C VAL A 330 1.14 37.03 9.85
N VAL A 331 1.68 37.12 8.63
CA VAL A 331 3.05 36.71 8.31
C VAL A 331 3.94 37.93 8.15
N GLU A 332 5.03 37.97 8.88
CA GLU A 332 6.10 38.96 8.75
C GLU A 332 7.33 38.31 8.16
N ARG A 333 7.67 38.64 6.94
CA ARG A 333 8.83 38.06 6.25
C ARG A 333 9.94 39.12 6.08
N TYR A 334 11.08 38.83 6.68
CA TYR A 334 12.27 39.69 6.61
C TYR A 334 13.15 39.31 5.42
N ASN A 335 13.77 40.25 4.81
CA ASN A 335 14.73 40.07 3.71
C ASN A 335 14.24 39.09 2.62
N LYS A 336 12.96 39.18 2.28
CA LYS A 336 12.32 38.33 1.25
C LYS A 336 12.44 36.80 1.49
N HIS A 337 12.63 36.35 2.72
CA HIS A 337 12.57 34.92 3.03
C HIS A 337 11.22 34.36 2.57
N TYR A 338 11.21 33.12 2.08
CA TYR A 338 10.02 32.47 1.51
C TYR A 338 9.35 33.32 0.39
N GLN A 339 10.16 33.75 -0.60
CA GLN A 339 9.67 34.51 -1.77
C GLN A 339 8.59 33.77 -2.56
N GLU A 340 8.58 32.44 -2.48
CA GLU A 340 7.62 31.54 -3.13
C GLU A 340 6.20 31.72 -2.60
N LEU A 341 6.04 32.24 -1.38
CA LEU A 341 4.73 32.58 -0.83
C LEU A 341 4.13 33.79 -1.56
N GLY A 342 2.81 33.79 -1.68
CA GLY A 342 2.05 34.85 -2.35
C GLY A 342 2.25 36.23 -1.73
N LYS A 343 1.54 37.21 -2.29
CA LYS A 343 1.54 38.63 -1.82
C LYS A 343 0.18 39.02 -1.24
N GLU A 344 -0.43 38.10 -0.51
CA GLU A 344 -1.70 38.36 0.15
C GLU A 344 -1.56 39.43 1.21
N SER A 345 -2.65 40.16 1.52
CA SER A 345 -2.63 41.32 2.43
C SER A 345 -2.15 41.00 3.85
N TYR A 346 -2.25 39.76 4.27
CA TYR A 346 -1.76 39.28 5.57
C TYR A 346 -0.28 38.88 5.56
N ILE A 347 0.39 38.92 4.40
CA ILE A 347 1.83 38.69 4.27
C ILE A 347 2.53 40.06 4.14
N LYS A 348 3.24 40.45 5.19
CA LYS A 348 3.95 41.72 5.27
C LYS A 348 5.43 41.55 4.98
N ASP A 349 5.91 42.17 3.94
CA ASP A 349 7.36 42.25 3.66
C ASP A 349 7.98 43.30 4.58
N MET A 350 8.77 42.83 5.54
CA MET A 350 9.51 43.69 6.45
C MET A 350 10.88 44.00 5.80
N GLY A 351 11.04 45.22 5.30
CA GLY A 351 12.28 45.65 4.68
C GLY A 351 13.45 45.77 5.66
N ALA A 352 14.66 45.86 5.15
CA ALA A 352 15.90 46.05 5.92
C ALA A 352 15.87 47.25 6.87
N THR A 353 15.00 48.21 6.63
CA THR A 353 14.89 49.46 7.37
C THR A 353 14.01 49.39 8.61
N HIS A 354 13.45 48.24 8.93
CA HIS A 354 12.45 48.14 10.02
C HIS A 354 12.94 47.44 11.29
N LEU A 355 14.26 47.36 11.47
CA LEU A 355 14.81 47.01 12.78
C LEU A 355 14.80 48.26 13.64
N PRO A 356 13.96 48.35 14.68
CA PRO A 356 14.11 49.44 15.61
C PRO A 356 15.51 49.34 16.26
N GLU A 357 16.25 50.46 16.28
CA GLU A 357 17.53 50.56 16.97
C GLU A 357 17.48 50.21 18.44
N ILE A 358 16.27 49.97 18.97
CA ILE A 358 15.97 49.80 20.40
C ILE A 358 16.14 48.33 20.85
N ASP A 359 16.00 47.35 19.97
CA ASP A 359 16.07 45.92 20.36
C ASP A 359 17.50 45.39 20.53
N CYS A 360 18.52 46.19 20.24
CA CYS A 360 19.92 45.82 20.35
C CYS A 360 20.55 46.07 21.74
N TYR A 361 19.84 46.70 22.67
CA TYR A 361 20.42 47.15 23.94
C TYR A 361 19.81 46.53 25.20
N ASP A 362 18.79 45.64 25.08
CA ASP A 362 18.24 44.90 26.22
C ASP A 362 18.75 43.44 26.21
N ILE A 363 20.07 43.29 26.41
CA ILE A 363 20.67 42.02 26.83
C ILE A 363 21.32 42.22 28.19
#